data_ccfb3ef76da766e2ce262c0f2011a53c
#
_entry.id   ccfb3ef76da766e2ce262c0f2011a53c
#
_cell.length_a   1.000
_cell.length_b   1.000
_cell.length_c   1.000
_cell.angle_alpha   90.00
_cell.angle_beta   90.00
_cell.angle_gamma   90.00
#
_symmetry.space_group_name_H-M   'P 1'
#
loop_
_entity.id
_entity.type
_entity.pdbx_description
1 polymer ?
#
loop_
_entity_poly.entity_id
_entity_poly.type
_entity_poly.pdbx_seq_one_letter_code
_entity_poly.pdbx_strand_id
1 'polypeptide(L)'
;MTEKNDDALEVSGEPEVSDAESSAVELDAADDTVRDDAAAQPSRRRGPKIAAAVLAVALVASVGAAAWLFFTQFRVDQETGPEAAKVALDAATEGSVALLSYSPDTLEQDFATAKTRLTGDFLEYYTQFTEEIVTPAAKQKSVKTDASVVQAAVSEIQPDSAEVLLFINQTTTSKENPDGAYAASAVKVGLTKVDGAWLISSFDPV
;
A
#
# COMPACT_ATOMS: atom_id res chain seq x y z
N MET A 1 17.29 50.90 23.47
CA MET A 1 17.53 50.13 24.69
C MET A 1 17.57 48.71 24.19
N THR A 2 18.71 48.24 23.64
CA THR A 2 19.88 47.64 24.34
C THR A 2 19.45 46.47 25.19
N GLU A 3 19.74 45.25 24.81
CA GLU A 3 21.00 44.46 24.95
C GLU A 3 20.78 43.11 24.31
N LYS A 4 21.43 42.65 23.34
CA LYS A 4 22.73 41.97 23.14
C LYS A 4 23.14 41.04 24.30
N ASN A 5 23.12 39.73 24.03
CA ASN A 5 24.16 38.84 24.53
C ASN A 5 24.42 37.68 23.56
N ASP A 6 25.58 37.76 22.94
CA ASP A 6 26.35 36.66 22.37
C ASP A 6 26.81 35.74 23.51
N ASP A 7 26.79 34.44 23.31
CA ASP A 7 27.88 33.62 23.78
C ASP A 7 28.08 32.36 22.88
N ALA A 8 29.21 32.40 22.21
CA ALA A 8 29.80 31.33 21.49
C ALA A 8 30.68 30.49 22.39
N LEU A 9 30.62 29.18 22.34
CA LEU A 9 31.72 28.32 22.71
C LEU A 9 31.82 27.12 21.80
N GLU A 10 32.78 27.23 20.91
CA GLU A 10 33.55 26.17 20.26
C GLU A 10 34.16 25.21 21.29
N VAL A 11 34.12 23.91 21.07
CA VAL A 11 35.25 23.02 21.38
C VAL A 11 35.35 21.91 20.35
N SER A 12 36.37 22.04 19.56
CA SER A 12 37.15 21.06 18.84
C SER A 12 37.48 19.82 19.68
N GLY A 13 37.59 18.67 18.99
CA GLY A 13 38.20 17.48 19.56
C GLY A 13 38.24 16.28 18.62
N GLU A 14 38.94 16.36 17.52
CA GLU A 14 39.76 15.27 16.97
C GLU A 14 41.20 15.49 17.50
N PRO A 15 42.10 14.57 17.43
CA PRO A 15 42.20 13.19 16.94
C PRO A 15 42.95 12.27 17.93
N GLU A 16 43.18 11.02 17.64
CA GLU A 16 44.56 10.46 17.62
C GLU A 16 44.58 9.02 17.09
N VAL A 17 45.37 8.92 16.05
CA VAL A 17 46.02 7.74 15.51
C VAL A 17 47.07 7.28 16.50
N SER A 18 47.17 6.00 16.81
CA SER A 18 48.35 5.43 17.41
C SER A 18 48.72 4.13 16.69
N ASP A 19 49.72 4.28 15.83
CA ASP A 19 50.66 3.26 15.41
C ASP A 19 51.48 2.76 16.61
N ALA A 20 51.92 1.55 16.54
CA ALA A 20 53.18 0.97 16.98
C ALA A 20 52.93 -0.48 17.35
N GLU A 21 53.67 -1.37 17.00
CA GLU A 21 55.00 -1.68 16.50
C GLU A 21 55.26 -3.16 16.72
N SER A 22 55.61 -3.82 15.68
CA SER A 22 56.69 -4.77 15.51
C SER A 22 57.40 -5.28 16.77
N SER A 23 57.39 -6.58 16.96
CA SER A 23 58.55 -7.28 17.51
C SER A 23 58.69 -8.69 16.94
N ALA A 24 59.68 -8.82 16.14
CA ALA A 24 60.28 -10.09 15.74
C ALA A 24 61.41 -10.46 16.74
N VAL A 25 61.46 -11.71 17.13
CA VAL A 25 62.66 -12.42 17.66
C VAL A 25 62.39 -13.88 17.34
N GLU A 26 63.01 -14.45 16.36
CA GLU A 26 64.36 -15.06 16.23
C GLU A 26 64.48 -16.46 16.89
N LEU A 27 64.64 -17.44 15.98
CA LEU A 27 65.46 -18.62 15.96
C LEU A 27 65.89 -19.29 17.30
N ASP A 28 65.60 -20.59 17.43
CA ASP A 28 66.71 -21.55 17.64
C ASP A 28 66.35 -22.93 17.10
N ALA A 29 67.35 -23.56 16.50
CA ALA A 29 67.31 -24.86 15.88
C ALA A 29 67.83 -25.93 16.87
N ALA A 30 67.27 -27.13 16.77
CA ALA A 30 67.99 -28.41 16.91
C ALA A 30 66.97 -29.54 16.79
N ASP A 31 67.02 -30.30 15.72
CA ASP A 31 67.55 -31.66 15.62
C ASP A 31 66.97 -32.68 16.59
N ASP A 32 66.25 -33.65 16.16
CA ASP A 32 66.64 -35.04 16.07
C ASP A 32 65.50 -35.94 15.54
N THR A 33 65.92 -36.85 14.73
CA THR A 33 65.30 -37.99 14.09
C THR A 33 64.47 -38.86 15.03
N VAL A 34 63.26 -39.29 14.61
CA VAL A 34 62.83 -40.67 14.68
C VAL A 34 61.78 -40.94 13.58
N ARG A 35 62.16 -41.87 12.72
CA ARG A 35 61.22 -42.52 11.79
C ARG A 35 60.21 -43.33 12.61
N ASP A 36 58.99 -43.21 12.27
CA ASP A 36 58.09 -44.34 12.43
C ASP A 36 57.05 -44.39 11.30
N ASP A 37 57.04 -45.52 10.67
CA ASP A 37 56.11 -45.92 9.63
C ASP A 37 54.69 -45.96 10.20
N ALA A 38 53.79 -45.11 9.72
CA ALA A 38 52.39 -45.27 9.88
C ALA A 38 51.70 -45.23 8.52
N ALA A 39 51.20 -46.36 8.16
CA ALA A 39 50.48 -46.70 6.95
C ALA A 39 49.54 -45.59 6.44
N ALA A 40 49.77 -45.18 5.20
CA ALA A 40 48.82 -44.40 4.42
C ALA A 40 47.51 -45.20 4.23
N GLN A 41 46.49 -44.85 5.00
CA GLN A 41 45.13 -45.30 4.71
C GLN A 41 44.62 -44.54 3.48
N PRO A 42 44.11 -45.22 2.46
CA PRO A 42 43.53 -44.53 1.31
C PRO A 42 42.23 -43.86 1.75
N SER A 43 42.28 -42.58 1.94
CA SER A 43 41.09 -41.77 2.14
C SER A 43 40.17 -41.92 0.91
N ARG A 44 39.11 -42.71 1.12
CA ARG A 44 38.02 -42.90 0.15
C ARG A 44 37.56 -41.53 -0.32
N ARG A 45 38.01 -41.09 -1.51
CA ARG A 45 37.57 -39.88 -2.22
C ARG A 45 36.09 -40.02 -2.60
N ARG A 46 35.19 -39.98 -1.63
CA ARG A 46 33.73 -39.83 -1.84
C ARG A 46 33.28 -38.36 -1.80
N GLY A 47 34.18 -37.44 -1.45
CA GLY A 47 33.89 -36.04 -1.25
C GLY A 47 33.37 -35.25 -2.50
N PRO A 48 34.01 -35.34 -3.69
CA PRO A 48 33.62 -34.47 -4.79
C PRO A 48 32.24 -34.80 -5.39
N LYS A 49 31.83 -36.07 -5.36
CA LYS A 49 30.49 -36.47 -5.88
C LYS A 49 29.34 -36.09 -4.95
N ILE A 50 29.56 -36.17 -3.64
CA ILE A 50 28.56 -35.74 -2.63
C ILE A 50 28.48 -34.23 -2.62
N ALA A 51 29.61 -33.51 -2.68
CA ALA A 51 29.64 -32.04 -2.77
C ALA A 51 28.92 -31.54 -4.05
N ALA A 52 29.17 -32.20 -5.19
CA ALA A 52 28.49 -31.87 -6.44
C ALA A 52 26.97 -32.14 -6.37
N ALA A 53 26.55 -33.23 -5.73
CA ALA A 53 25.13 -33.52 -5.54
C ALA A 53 24.44 -32.52 -4.61
N VAL A 54 25.08 -32.13 -3.49
CA VAL A 54 24.57 -31.11 -2.57
C VAL A 54 24.45 -29.74 -3.28
N LEU A 55 25.44 -29.38 -4.10
CA LEU A 55 25.44 -28.12 -4.87
C LEU A 55 24.33 -28.13 -5.92
N ALA A 56 24.11 -29.26 -6.60
CA ALA A 56 23.01 -29.38 -7.55
C ALA A 56 21.62 -29.26 -6.88
N VAL A 57 21.44 -29.89 -5.72
CA VAL A 57 20.18 -29.76 -4.94
C VAL A 57 19.99 -28.35 -4.43
N ALA A 58 21.03 -27.69 -3.93
CA ALA A 58 20.98 -26.30 -3.50
C ALA A 58 20.61 -25.35 -4.66
N LEU A 59 21.16 -25.60 -5.85
CA LEU A 59 20.86 -24.82 -7.05
C LEU A 59 19.40 -25.00 -7.50
N VAL A 60 18.90 -26.23 -7.51
CA VAL A 60 17.49 -26.50 -7.84
C VAL A 60 16.56 -25.88 -6.81
N ALA A 61 16.88 -25.97 -5.51
CA ALA A 61 16.11 -25.34 -4.45
C ALA A 61 16.13 -23.80 -4.58
N SER A 62 17.26 -23.21 -4.92
CA SER A 62 17.39 -21.75 -5.14
C SER A 62 16.57 -21.27 -6.35
N VAL A 63 16.63 -22.02 -7.46
CA VAL A 63 15.82 -21.71 -8.66
C VAL A 63 14.34 -21.89 -8.37
N GLY A 64 13.95 -22.94 -7.64
CA GLY A 64 12.57 -23.15 -7.21
C GLY A 64 12.05 -22.04 -6.29
N ALA A 65 12.86 -21.62 -5.31
CA ALA A 65 12.53 -20.51 -4.42
C ALA A 65 12.44 -19.17 -5.18
N ALA A 66 13.38 -18.90 -6.10
CA ALA A 66 13.37 -17.72 -6.93
C ALA A 66 12.14 -17.68 -7.85
N ALA A 67 11.79 -18.80 -8.48
CA ALA A 67 10.60 -18.89 -9.31
C ALA A 67 9.32 -18.69 -8.47
N TRP A 68 9.23 -19.31 -7.29
CA TRP A 68 8.09 -19.13 -6.41
C TRP A 68 7.93 -17.68 -5.93
N LEU A 69 9.02 -17.03 -5.49
CA LEU A 69 9.03 -15.61 -5.13
C LEU A 69 8.67 -14.72 -6.32
N PHE A 70 9.23 -15.01 -7.50
CA PHE A 70 8.93 -14.23 -8.70
C PHE A 70 7.44 -14.31 -9.06
N PHE A 71 6.84 -15.50 -9.06
CA PHE A 71 5.43 -15.65 -9.40
C PHE A 71 4.48 -15.06 -8.34
N THR A 72 4.83 -15.12 -7.05
CA THR A 72 4.02 -14.50 -5.99
C THR A 72 4.15 -12.97 -6.00
N GLN A 73 5.36 -12.45 -6.13
CA GLN A 73 5.63 -11.01 -6.17
C GLN A 73 5.04 -10.36 -7.42
N PHE A 74 5.22 -10.98 -8.57
CA PHE A 74 4.74 -10.46 -9.86
C PHE A 74 3.22 -10.33 -9.93
N ARG A 75 2.47 -11.24 -9.30
CA ARG A 75 1.01 -11.12 -9.21
C ARG A 75 0.59 -9.97 -8.32
N VAL A 76 1.20 -9.83 -7.17
CA VAL A 76 0.91 -8.71 -6.23
C VAL A 76 1.23 -7.38 -6.90
N ASP A 77 2.37 -7.25 -7.59
CA ASP A 77 2.76 -6.04 -8.30
C ASP A 77 1.77 -5.65 -9.43
N GLN A 78 1.16 -6.63 -10.08
CA GLN A 78 0.12 -6.37 -11.09
C GLN A 78 -1.22 -5.95 -10.46
N GLU A 79 -1.57 -6.50 -9.32
CA GLU A 79 -2.84 -6.24 -8.63
C GLU A 79 -2.81 -4.97 -7.77
N THR A 80 -1.61 -4.46 -7.45
CA THR A 80 -1.40 -3.25 -6.63
C THR A 80 -0.59 -2.16 -7.36
N GLY A 81 -0.22 -2.40 -8.61
CA GLY A 81 0.54 -1.46 -9.41
C GLY A 81 -0.24 -0.21 -9.85
N PRO A 82 0.41 0.73 -10.55
CA PRO A 82 -0.20 2.00 -10.96
C PRO A 82 -1.48 1.84 -11.79
N GLU A 83 -1.56 0.81 -12.61
CA GLU A 83 -2.75 0.51 -13.41
C GLU A 83 -3.92 0.10 -12.52
N ALA A 84 -3.69 -0.79 -11.55
CA ALA A 84 -4.72 -1.21 -10.59
C ALA A 84 -5.16 -0.05 -9.70
N ALA A 85 -4.21 0.77 -9.24
CA ALA A 85 -4.47 1.97 -8.46
C ALA A 85 -5.35 2.97 -9.25
N LYS A 86 -5.09 3.13 -10.57
CA LYS A 86 -5.92 3.97 -11.42
C LYS A 86 -7.35 3.44 -11.53
N VAL A 87 -7.53 2.13 -11.72
CA VAL A 87 -8.87 1.53 -11.82
C VAL A 87 -9.65 1.70 -10.51
N ALA A 88 -8.99 1.50 -9.35
CA ALA A 88 -9.60 1.72 -8.04
C ALA A 88 -9.98 3.20 -7.84
N LEU A 89 -9.11 4.12 -8.23
CA LEU A 89 -9.36 5.57 -8.15
C LEU A 89 -10.52 6.00 -9.04
N ASP A 90 -10.60 5.50 -10.26
CA ASP A 90 -11.70 5.76 -11.19
C ASP A 90 -13.02 5.22 -10.62
N ALA A 91 -13.01 3.99 -10.06
CA ALA A 91 -14.19 3.39 -9.43
C ALA A 91 -14.68 4.17 -8.20
N ALA A 92 -13.76 4.61 -7.32
CA ALA A 92 -14.10 5.46 -6.18
C ALA A 92 -14.69 6.80 -6.62
N THR A 93 -14.09 7.42 -7.64
CA THR A 93 -14.53 8.73 -8.15
C THR A 93 -15.92 8.65 -8.78
N GLU A 94 -16.11 7.74 -9.74
CA GLU A 94 -17.39 7.55 -10.42
C GLU A 94 -18.49 7.10 -9.46
N GLY A 95 -18.15 6.16 -8.57
CA GLY A 95 -19.09 5.66 -7.57
C GLY A 95 -19.53 6.77 -6.61
N SER A 96 -18.60 7.58 -6.11
CA SER A 96 -18.92 8.70 -5.21
C SER A 96 -19.80 9.77 -5.86
N VAL A 97 -19.53 10.09 -7.12
CA VAL A 97 -20.39 11.01 -7.90
C VAL A 97 -21.79 10.42 -8.04
N ALA A 98 -21.91 9.13 -8.37
CA ALA A 98 -23.20 8.46 -8.50
C ALA A 98 -23.97 8.39 -7.16
N LEU A 99 -23.27 8.19 -6.03
CA LEU A 99 -23.89 8.17 -4.70
C LEU A 99 -24.51 9.51 -4.29
N LEU A 100 -23.83 10.59 -4.67
CA LEU A 100 -24.10 11.93 -4.14
C LEU A 100 -24.87 12.82 -5.13
N SER A 101 -25.06 12.37 -6.38
CA SER A 101 -25.77 13.13 -7.41
C SER A 101 -27.12 12.49 -7.68
N TYR A 102 -28.21 13.28 -7.52
CA TYR A 102 -29.56 12.84 -7.83
C TYR A 102 -30.45 14.04 -8.11
N SER A 103 -31.55 13.78 -8.84
CA SER A 103 -32.59 14.76 -9.05
C SER A 103 -33.99 14.19 -8.80
N PRO A 104 -35.01 15.02 -8.46
CA PRO A 104 -36.35 14.54 -8.18
C PRO A 104 -37.00 13.77 -9.35
N ASP A 105 -36.61 14.11 -10.59
CA ASP A 105 -37.20 13.54 -11.80
C ASP A 105 -36.63 12.16 -12.15
N THR A 106 -35.36 11.90 -11.78
CA THR A 106 -34.63 10.65 -12.10
C THR A 106 -34.22 9.85 -10.86
N LEU A 107 -34.77 10.19 -9.70
CA LEU A 107 -34.35 9.73 -8.37
C LEU A 107 -34.22 8.20 -8.27
N GLU A 108 -35.19 7.45 -8.77
CA GLU A 108 -35.19 5.99 -8.71
C GLU A 108 -34.10 5.39 -9.61
N GLN A 109 -33.85 5.99 -10.77
CA GLN A 109 -32.79 5.58 -11.68
C GLN A 109 -31.42 5.93 -11.13
N ASP A 110 -31.28 7.14 -10.56
CA ASP A 110 -30.00 7.62 -9.97
C ASP A 110 -29.58 6.69 -8.82
N PHE A 111 -30.51 6.38 -7.90
CA PHE A 111 -30.21 5.46 -6.81
C PHE A 111 -30.01 4.01 -7.26
N ALA A 112 -30.74 3.54 -8.27
CA ALA A 112 -30.47 2.22 -8.84
C ALA A 112 -29.05 2.15 -9.42
N THR A 113 -28.61 3.18 -10.12
CA THR A 113 -27.26 3.29 -10.69
C THR A 113 -26.20 3.33 -9.57
N ALA A 114 -26.42 4.14 -8.52
CA ALA A 114 -25.53 4.21 -7.37
C ALA A 114 -25.37 2.84 -6.69
N LYS A 115 -26.47 2.13 -6.44
CA LYS A 115 -26.46 0.81 -5.81
C LYS A 115 -25.60 -0.22 -6.57
N THR A 116 -25.47 -0.12 -7.90
CA THR A 116 -24.59 -1.01 -8.67
C THR A 116 -23.10 -0.79 -8.41
N ARG A 117 -22.73 0.31 -7.78
CA ARG A 117 -21.35 0.68 -7.41
C ARG A 117 -21.00 0.33 -5.97
N LEU A 118 -21.93 -0.26 -5.22
CA LEU A 118 -21.81 -0.53 -3.78
C LEU A 118 -21.78 -2.03 -3.50
N THR A 119 -21.26 -2.39 -2.32
CA THR A 119 -21.23 -3.77 -1.84
C THR A 119 -21.33 -3.85 -0.32
N GLY A 120 -21.61 -5.05 0.19
CA GLY A 120 -21.62 -5.35 1.62
C GLY A 120 -22.63 -4.52 2.42
N ASP A 121 -22.32 -4.33 3.68
CA ASP A 121 -23.17 -3.61 4.64
C ASP A 121 -23.46 -2.16 4.21
N PHE A 122 -22.53 -1.56 3.46
CA PHE A 122 -22.73 -0.20 2.95
C PHE A 122 -23.82 -0.12 1.89
N LEU A 123 -23.96 -1.13 1.03
CA LEU A 123 -25.08 -1.23 0.09
C LEU A 123 -26.42 -1.33 0.81
N GLU A 124 -26.50 -2.13 1.88
CA GLU A 124 -27.72 -2.27 2.68
C GLU A 124 -28.08 -0.94 3.37
N TYR A 125 -27.11 -0.33 4.04
CA TYR A 125 -27.27 0.98 4.67
C TYR A 125 -27.73 2.06 3.67
N TYR A 126 -27.04 2.17 2.52
CA TYR A 126 -27.37 3.17 1.51
C TYR A 126 -28.77 2.94 0.94
N THR A 127 -29.17 1.69 0.74
CA THR A 127 -30.50 1.34 0.26
C THR A 127 -31.56 1.81 1.22
N GLN A 128 -31.43 1.44 2.50
CA GLN A 128 -32.38 1.84 3.52
C GLN A 128 -32.44 3.38 3.67
N PHE A 129 -31.30 4.01 3.76
CA PHE A 129 -31.20 5.48 3.92
C PHE A 129 -31.85 6.24 2.76
N THR A 130 -31.59 5.80 1.51
CA THR A 130 -32.15 6.47 0.33
C THR A 130 -33.66 6.25 0.20
N GLU A 131 -34.17 5.07 0.55
CA GLU A 131 -35.62 4.74 0.48
C GLU A 131 -36.42 5.42 1.61
N GLU A 132 -35.93 5.37 2.85
CA GLU A 132 -36.66 5.85 4.00
C GLU A 132 -36.51 7.36 4.23
N ILE A 133 -35.37 7.95 3.91
CA ILE A 133 -35.05 9.35 4.25
C ILE A 133 -34.93 10.23 3.03
N VAL A 134 -34.05 9.86 2.07
CA VAL A 134 -33.71 10.78 0.97
C VAL A 134 -34.85 10.90 -0.03
N THR A 135 -35.47 9.78 -0.43
CA THR A 135 -36.54 9.76 -1.44
C THR A 135 -37.75 10.60 -1.03
N PRO A 136 -38.34 10.48 0.16
CA PRO A 136 -39.45 11.33 0.56
C PRO A 136 -39.06 12.81 0.67
N ALA A 137 -37.87 13.13 1.21
CA ALA A 137 -37.41 14.48 1.33
C ALA A 137 -37.14 15.12 -0.03
N ALA A 138 -36.48 14.41 -0.95
CA ALA A 138 -36.18 14.89 -2.29
C ALA A 138 -37.45 15.16 -3.12
N LYS A 139 -38.45 14.25 -3.06
CA LYS A 139 -39.74 14.43 -3.75
C LYS A 139 -40.52 15.60 -3.17
N GLN A 140 -40.59 15.74 -1.84
CA GLN A 140 -41.36 16.80 -1.17
C GLN A 140 -40.78 18.19 -1.40
N LYS A 141 -39.48 18.34 -1.25
CA LYS A 141 -38.77 19.62 -1.33
C LYS A 141 -38.18 19.92 -2.69
N SER A 142 -38.30 18.99 -3.64
CA SER A 142 -37.64 19.04 -4.97
C SER A 142 -36.12 19.26 -4.83
N VAL A 143 -35.51 18.43 -3.99
CA VAL A 143 -34.05 18.52 -3.75
C VAL A 143 -33.32 17.87 -4.92
N LYS A 144 -32.39 18.62 -5.50
CA LYS A 144 -31.42 18.15 -6.48
C LYS A 144 -30.02 18.36 -5.90
N THR A 145 -29.18 17.34 -6.02
CA THR A 145 -27.76 17.41 -5.64
C THR A 145 -26.89 17.02 -6.81
N ASP A 146 -25.90 17.84 -7.08
CA ASP A 146 -24.83 17.58 -8.06
C ASP A 146 -23.49 17.54 -7.31
N ALA A 147 -22.77 16.44 -7.41
CA ALA A 147 -21.46 16.26 -6.81
C ALA A 147 -20.37 16.16 -7.87
N SER A 148 -19.20 16.69 -7.55
CA SER A 148 -18.01 16.57 -8.38
C SER A 148 -16.77 16.30 -7.51
N VAL A 149 -15.93 15.37 -7.95
CA VAL A 149 -14.64 15.11 -7.31
C VAL A 149 -13.61 16.08 -7.89
N VAL A 150 -12.99 16.87 -7.02
CA VAL A 150 -11.98 17.88 -7.41
C VAL A 150 -10.57 17.34 -7.27
N GLN A 151 -10.37 16.38 -6.34
CA GLN A 151 -9.09 15.70 -6.16
C GLN A 151 -9.32 14.31 -5.62
N ALA A 152 -8.48 13.36 -6.05
CA ALA A 152 -8.53 11.97 -5.62
C ALA A 152 -7.11 11.42 -5.47
N ALA A 153 -6.90 10.60 -4.44
CA ALA A 153 -5.63 9.91 -4.22
C ALA A 153 -5.87 8.54 -3.58
N VAL A 154 -5.19 7.52 -4.08
CA VAL A 154 -5.16 6.21 -3.44
C VAL A 154 -4.28 6.32 -2.21
N SER A 155 -4.81 6.03 -1.02
CA SER A 155 -4.07 6.00 0.23
C SER A 155 -3.51 4.60 0.52
N GLU A 156 -4.24 3.56 0.14
CA GLU A 156 -3.81 2.17 0.27
C GLU A 156 -4.40 1.33 -0.88
N ILE A 157 -3.63 0.34 -1.36
CA ILE A 157 -4.11 -0.64 -2.32
C ILE A 157 -3.56 -2.02 -2.01
N GLN A 158 -4.44 -2.99 -2.00
CA GLN A 158 -4.18 -4.43 -1.85
C GLN A 158 -4.87 -5.18 -3.00
N PRO A 159 -4.61 -6.47 -3.21
CA PRO A 159 -5.21 -7.22 -4.32
C PRO A 159 -6.74 -7.14 -4.39
N ASP A 160 -7.42 -7.17 -3.22
CA ASP A 160 -8.88 -7.24 -3.12
C ASP A 160 -9.51 -6.06 -2.36
N SER A 161 -8.72 -5.11 -1.88
CA SER A 161 -9.21 -3.92 -1.18
C SER A 161 -8.38 -2.68 -1.52
N ALA A 162 -9.01 -1.51 -1.48
CA ALA A 162 -8.31 -0.23 -1.62
C ALA A 162 -8.97 0.85 -0.77
N GLU A 163 -8.20 1.83 -0.35
CA GLU A 163 -8.68 3.07 0.25
C GLU A 163 -8.32 4.27 -0.65
N VAL A 164 -9.30 5.10 -0.92
CA VAL A 164 -9.16 6.30 -1.73
C VAL A 164 -9.65 7.52 -0.97
N LEU A 165 -8.83 8.54 -0.90
CA LEU A 165 -9.19 9.84 -0.34
C LEU A 165 -9.72 10.74 -1.47
N LEU A 166 -10.92 11.25 -1.30
CA LEU A 166 -11.58 12.15 -2.24
C LEU A 166 -11.87 13.52 -1.62
N PHE A 167 -11.65 14.56 -2.39
CA PHE A 167 -12.17 15.88 -2.12
C PHE A 167 -13.33 16.17 -3.06
N ILE A 168 -14.51 16.43 -2.48
CA ILE A 168 -15.77 16.47 -3.19
C ILE A 168 -16.41 17.85 -2.99
N ASN A 169 -16.83 18.45 -4.08
CA ASN A 169 -17.71 19.61 -4.07
C ASN A 169 -19.14 19.17 -4.39
N GLN A 170 -20.10 19.66 -3.62
CA GLN A 170 -21.52 19.43 -3.83
C GLN A 170 -22.28 20.73 -3.94
N THR A 171 -23.24 20.76 -4.84
CA THR A 171 -24.22 21.84 -4.93
C THR A 171 -25.61 21.23 -4.75
N THR A 172 -26.34 21.68 -3.75
CA THR A 172 -27.70 21.20 -3.46
C THR A 172 -28.69 22.35 -3.67
N THR A 173 -29.65 22.16 -4.57
CA THR A 173 -30.75 23.08 -4.81
C THR A 173 -32.07 22.49 -4.32
N SER A 174 -33.04 23.34 -3.97
CA SER A 174 -34.39 22.93 -3.57
C SER A 174 -35.41 24.03 -3.88
N LYS A 175 -36.70 23.73 -3.69
CA LYS A 175 -37.76 24.77 -3.79
C LYS A 175 -37.53 25.90 -2.78
N GLU A 176 -36.98 25.60 -1.62
CA GLU A 176 -36.73 26.57 -0.54
C GLU A 176 -35.45 27.38 -0.78
N ASN A 177 -34.47 26.80 -1.50
CA ASN A 177 -33.19 27.40 -1.83
C ASN A 177 -32.85 27.17 -3.32
N PRO A 178 -33.44 27.93 -4.24
CA PRO A 178 -33.19 27.78 -5.67
C PRO A 178 -31.78 28.21 -6.09
N ASP A 179 -31.16 29.12 -5.35
CA ASP A 179 -29.78 29.57 -5.61
C ASP A 179 -28.73 28.52 -5.24
N GLY A 180 -29.16 27.53 -4.46
CA GLY A 180 -28.33 26.39 -4.04
C GLY A 180 -27.48 26.66 -2.80
N ALA A 181 -27.10 25.56 -2.15
CA ALA A 181 -26.10 25.53 -1.09
C ALA A 181 -24.88 24.77 -1.61
N TYR A 182 -23.71 25.33 -1.38
CA TYR A 182 -22.43 24.72 -1.75
C TYR A 182 -21.77 24.11 -0.52
N ALA A 183 -21.27 22.89 -0.67
CA ALA A 183 -20.50 22.22 0.36
C ALA A 183 -19.24 21.59 -0.26
N ALA A 184 -18.15 21.65 0.49
CA ALA A 184 -16.90 20.94 0.18
C ALA A 184 -16.59 19.97 1.34
N SER A 185 -16.23 18.76 1.02
CA SER A 185 -15.90 17.73 2.01
C SER A 185 -14.72 16.87 1.56
N ALA A 186 -14.03 16.29 2.55
CA ALA A 186 -13.05 15.23 2.33
C ALA A 186 -13.66 13.90 2.81
N VAL A 187 -13.47 12.85 2.04
CA VAL A 187 -14.07 11.54 2.30
C VAL A 187 -13.06 10.45 2.03
N LYS A 188 -13.00 9.47 2.92
CA LYS A 188 -12.28 8.22 2.74
C LYS A 188 -13.25 7.17 2.21
N VAL A 189 -12.96 6.65 1.02
CA VAL A 189 -13.76 5.63 0.34
C VAL A 189 -13.04 4.31 0.40
N GLY A 190 -13.63 3.33 1.08
CA GLY A 190 -13.18 1.95 1.07
C GLY A 190 -13.77 1.21 -0.12
N LEU A 191 -12.92 0.48 -0.82
CA LEU A 191 -13.29 -0.34 -1.97
C LEU A 191 -12.99 -1.81 -1.69
N THR A 192 -13.85 -2.68 -2.16
CA THR A 192 -13.65 -4.14 -2.17
C THR A 192 -13.83 -4.65 -3.59
N LYS A 193 -12.95 -5.58 -3.99
CA LYS A 193 -13.01 -6.19 -5.30
C LYS A 193 -13.96 -7.38 -5.28
N VAL A 194 -15.04 -7.30 -6.03
CA VAL A 194 -16.06 -8.36 -6.15
C VAL A 194 -16.16 -8.75 -7.61
N ASP A 195 -15.93 -10.02 -7.92
CA ASP A 195 -15.97 -10.56 -9.29
C ASP A 195 -15.08 -9.77 -10.30
N GLY A 196 -13.96 -9.22 -9.79
CA GLY A 196 -13.00 -8.43 -10.58
C GLY A 196 -13.35 -6.94 -10.70
N ALA A 197 -14.49 -6.49 -10.20
CA ALA A 197 -14.90 -5.09 -10.18
C ALA A 197 -14.66 -4.46 -8.80
N TRP A 198 -14.18 -3.20 -8.77
CA TRP A 198 -14.08 -2.42 -7.54
C TRP A 198 -15.43 -1.81 -7.17
N LEU A 199 -15.95 -2.17 -6.00
CA LEU A 199 -17.20 -1.66 -5.44
C LEU A 199 -16.94 -0.96 -4.11
N ILE A 200 -17.68 0.10 -3.81
CA ILE A 200 -17.59 0.85 -2.57
C ILE A 200 -18.19 0.04 -1.43
N SER A 201 -17.38 -0.23 -0.40
CA SER A 201 -17.77 -0.95 0.81
C SER A 201 -17.85 -0.05 2.05
N SER A 202 -17.27 1.17 2.00
CA SER A 202 -17.44 2.19 3.03
C SER A 202 -17.27 3.60 2.46
N PHE A 203 -17.83 4.61 3.16
CA PHE A 203 -17.82 6.00 2.76
C PHE A 203 -17.82 6.89 3.99
N ASP A 204 -16.63 7.29 4.45
CA ASP A 204 -16.43 7.92 5.74
C ASP A 204 -15.92 9.35 5.60
N PRO A 205 -16.57 10.37 6.18
CA PRO A 205 -16.04 11.73 6.20
C PRO A 205 -14.76 11.79 7.03
N VAL A 206 -13.82 12.67 6.62
CA VAL A 206 -12.50 12.85 7.26
C VAL A 206 -12.41 14.25 7.86
#